data_1b634652b0cc6ec63d64d62aa9a33c3d
#
_entry.id   1b634652b0cc6ec63d64d62aa9a33c3d
#
_cell.length_a   1.000
_cell.length_b   1.000
_cell.length_c   1.000
_cell.angle_alpha   90.00
_cell.angle_beta   90.00
_cell.angle_gamma   90.00
#
_symmetry.space_group_name_H-M   'P 1'
#
loop_
_entity.id
_entity.type
_entity.pdbx_description
1 polymer ?
#
loop_
_entity_poly.entity_id
_entity_poly.type
_entity_poly.pdbx_seq_one_letter_code
_entity_poly.pdbx_strand_id
1 'polypeptide(L)'
;MQILIDSGATKSEFIAIYNKKVVYHFETFGINANYATDMEIEDVYRYAQEQLATVLSQIRSIKHYGAGCLREENVKRVSRIISTIFSHAKIEVYSDLLIPCHALCQKRSGVVGILGTGAAVCHYD
;
A
#
# COMPACT_ATOMS: atom_id res chain seq x y z
N MET A 1 -1.19 13.67 3.20
CA MET A 1 -1.47 12.67 2.14
C MET A 1 -1.20 11.29 2.69
N GLN A 2 -2.09 10.38 2.40
CA GLN A 2 -1.97 8.98 2.79
C GLN A 2 -1.81 8.11 1.56
N ILE A 3 -0.91 7.13 1.64
CA ILE A 3 -0.71 6.17 0.56
C ILE A 3 -1.26 4.82 1.02
N LEU A 4 -2.09 4.21 0.20
CA LEU A 4 -2.59 2.85 0.43
C LEU A 4 -2.07 1.95 -0.67
N ILE A 5 -1.57 0.78 -0.30
CA ILE A 5 -1.05 -0.18 -1.24
C ILE A 5 -1.76 -1.51 -1.06
N ASP A 6 -2.27 -2.07 -2.15
CA ASP A 6 -2.80 -3.41 -2.20
C ASP A 6 -1.82 -4.23 -3.04
N SER A 7 -1.01 -5.04 -2.39
CA SER A 7 0.05 -5.79 -3.05
C SER A 7 -0.27 -7.27 -3.11
N GLY A 8 -0.66 -7.72 -4.26
CA GLY A 8 -0.88 -9.14 -4.52
C GLY A 8 0.35 -9.81 -5.13
N ALA A 9 0.20 -11.06 -5.55
CA ALA A 9 1.29 -11.83 -6.12
C ALA A 9 1.75 -11.31 -7.48
N THR A 10 0.84 -10.75 -8.26
CA THR A 10 1.15 -10.35 -9.65
C THR A 10 1.25 -8.85 -9.83
N LYS A 11 0.53 -8.07 -9.04
CA LYS A 11 0.59 -6.61 -9.15
C LYS A 11 0.37 -5.95 -7.80
N SER A 12 0.85 -4.73 -7.69
CA SER A 12 0.59 -3.86 -6.55
C SER A 12 -0.13 -2.62 -7.05
N GLU A 13 -1.18 -2.22 -6.35
CA GLU A 13 -1.90 -0.99 -6.66
C GLU A 13 -1.62 0.05 -5.60
N PHE A 14 -1.21 1.23 -6.04
CA PHE A 14 -0.91 2.35 -5.15
C PHE A 14 -1.97 3.42 -5.33
N ILE A 15 -2.50 3.89 -4.22
CA ILE A 15 -3.46 4.99 -4.22
C ILE A 15 -2.99 6.06 -3.26
N ALA A 16 -2.92 7.28 -3.72
CA ALA A 16 -2.64 8.42 -2.84
C ALA A 16 -3.93 9.19 -2.59
N ILE A 17 -4.21 9.44 -1.32
CA ILE A 17 -5.42 10.13 -0.88
C ILE A 17 -5.05 11.45 -0.20
N TYR A 18 -5.68 12.51 -0.65
CA TYR A 18 -5.51 13.84 -0.05
C TYR A 18 -6.89 14.50 0.05
N ASN A 19 -7.24 15.00 1.22
CA ASN A 19 -8.55 15.59 1.47
C ASN A 19 -9.70 14.67 1.06
N LYS A 20 -9.56 13.40 1.40
CA LYS A 20 -10.56 12.35 1.14
C LYS A 20 -10.79 12.07 -0.34
N LYS A 21 -9.87 12.48 -1.20
CA LYS A 21 -9.98 12.23 -2.64
C LYS A 21 -8.75 11.49 -3.11
N VAL A 22 -8.94 10.61 -4.09
CA VAL A 22 -7.83 9.92 -4.73
C VAL A 22 -7.17 10.91 -5.69
N VAL A 23 -5.91 11.20 -5.45
CA VAL A 23 -5.14 12.15 -6.28
C VAL A 23 -4.11 11.47 -7.17
N TYR A 24 -3.70 10.25 -6.83
CA TYR A 24 -2.81 9.46 -7.66
C TYR A 24 -3.24 8.00 -7.60
N HIS A 25 -3.11 7.30 -8.72
CA HIS A 25 -3.34 5.86 -8.77
C HIS A 25 -2.40 5.28 -9.82
N PHE A 26 -1.61 4.31 -9.44
CA PHE A 26 -0.72 3.62 -10.38
C PHE A 26 -0.49 2.17 -9.93
N GLU A 27 0.05 1.38 -10.82
CA GLU A 27 0.32 -0.04 -10.57
C GLU A 27 1.78 -0.36 -10.76
N THR A 28 2.25 -1.36 -10.04
CA THR A 28 3.60 -1.89 -10.16
C THR A 28 3.53 -3.41 -10.14
N PHE A 29 4.69 -4.06 -10.19
CA PHE A 29 4.76 -5.50 -10.01
C PHE A 29 4.30 -5.85 -8.60
N GLY A 30 3.79 -7.09 -8.45
CA GLY A 30 3.33 -7.58 -7.16
C GLY A 30 4.47 -7.88 -6.21
N ILE A 31 4.17 -7.86 -4.93
CA ILE A 31 5.08 -8.24 -3.89
C ILE A 31 4.39 -9.29 -3.02
N ASN A 32 4.87 -10.52 -3.10
CA ASN A 32 4.50 -11.51 -2.10
C ASN A 32 5.71 -11.65 -1.19
N ALA A 33 5.59 -11.19 0.04
CA ALA A 33 6.72 -11.11 0.96
C ALA A 33 7.34 -12.47 1.31
N ASN A 34 6.63 -13.57 1.06
CA ASN A 34 7.17 -14.90 1.27
C ASN A 34 8.22 -15.27 0.21
N TYR A 35 8.15 -14.65 -0.97
CA TYR A 35 9.00 -15.01 -2.09
C TYR A 35 9.85 -13.86 -2.62
N ALA A 36 9.42 -12.64 -2.44
CA ALA A 36 10.14 -11.47 -2.94
C ALA A 36 11.44 -11.23 -2.16
N THR A 37 12.49 -10.86 -2.88
CA THR A 37 13.73 -10.46 -2.25
C THR A 37 13.59 -9.03 -1.73
N ASP A 38 14.50 -8.64 -0.85
CA ASP A 38 14.52 -7.26 -0.33
C ASP A 38 14.71 -6.27 -1.48
N MET A 39 15.54 -6.61 -2.46
CA MET A 39 15.78 -5.76 -3.61
C MET A 39 14.52 -5.57 -4.46
N GLU A 40 13.74 -6.63 -4.64
CA GLU A 40 12.50 -6.55 -5.39
C GLU A 40 11.49 -5.64 -4.70
N ILE A 41 11.36 -5.73 -3.39
CA ILE A 41 10.49 -4.87 -2.61
C ILE A 41 10.97 -3.42 -2.69
N GLU A 42 12.27 -3.22 -2.55
CA GLU A 42 12.88 -1.90 -2.63
C GLU A 42 12.63 -1.27 -4.00
N ASP A 43 12.79 -2.04 -5.07
CA ASP A 43 12.59 -1.54 -6.44
C ASP A 43 11.17 -1.04 -6.66
N VAL A 44 10.17 -1.75 -6.15
CA VAL A 44 8.78 -1.33 -6.25
C VAL A 44 8.56 0.00 -5.53
N TYR A 45 9.10 0.13 -4.32
CA TYR A 45 8.91 1.36 -3.54
C TYR A 45 9.76 2.52 -4.06
N ARG A 46 10.89 2.26 -4.69
CA ARG A 46 11.65 3.33 -5.35
C ARG A 46 10.92 3.84 -6.59
N TYR A 47 10.27 2.94 -7.32
CA TYR A 47 9.42 3.35 -8.43
C TYR A 47 8.27 4.23 -7.90
N ALA A 48 7.65 3.83 -6.81
CA ALA A 48 6.60 4.62 -6.19
C ALA A 48 7.11 6.01 -5.77
N GLN A 49 8.31 6.07 -5.23
CA GLN A 49 8.94 7.32 -4.85
C GLN A 49 9.10 8.24 -6.07
N GLU A 50 9.49 7.69 -7.20
CA GLU A 50 9.60 8.47 -8.44
C GLU A 50 8.23 8.98 -8.91
N GLN A 51 7.21 8.14 -8.86
CA GLN A 51 5.87 8.52 -9.28
C GLN A 51 5.28 9.62 -8.38
N LEU A 52 5.68 9.65 -7.13
CA LEU A 52 5.17 10.59 -6.14
C LEU A 52 6.15 11.72 -5.84
N ALA A 53 7.16 11.91 -6.69
CA ALA A 53 8.27 12.83 -6.43
C ALA A 53 7.82 14.26 -6.09
N THR A 54 6.77 14.74 -6.72
CA THR A 54 6.32 16.12 -6.50
C THR A 54 5.55 16.31 -5.19
N VAL A 55 5.16 15.24 -4.54
CA VAL A 55 4.35 15.29 -3.32
C VAL A 55 4.98 14.56 -2.13
N LEU A 56 6.24 14.16 -2.25
CA LEU A 56 6.89 13.38 -1.20
C LEU A 56 6.80 14.03 0.19
N SER A 57 6.97 15.32 0.26
CA SER A 57 6.93 16.03 1.54
C SER A 57 5.55 16.04 2.19
N GLN A 58 4.52 15.73 1.41
CA GLN A 58 3.15 15.70 1.91
C GLN A 58 2.70 14.33 2.38
N ILE A 59 3.48 13.29 2.13
CA ILE A 59 3.13 11.94 2.51
C ILE A 59 3.36 11.75 4.00
N ARG A 60 2.28 11.49 4.74
CA ARG A 60 2.33 11.36 6.20
C ARG A 60 2.18 9.93 6.67
N SER A 61 1.49 9.10 5.92
CA SER A 61 1.28 7.71 6.30
C SER A 61 1.22 6.81 5.07
N ILE A 62 1.72 5.59 5.23
CA ILE A 62 1.69 4.56 4.21
C ILE A 62 1.16 3.30 4.85
N LYS A 63 0.10 2.74 4.27
CA LYS A 63 -0.46 1.47 4.71
C LYS A 63 -0.31 0.46 3.58
N HIS A 64 0.47 -0.57 3.83
CA HIS A 64 0.75 -1.63 2.88
C HIS A 64 -0.03 -2.88 3.26
N TYR A 65 -0.94 -3.30 2.41
CA TYR A 65 -1.68 -4.53 2.59
C TYR A 65 -1.11 -5.52 1.59
N GLY A 66 -0.35 -6.48 2.09
CA GLY A 66 0.46 -7.30 1.21
C GLY A 66 0.35 -8.79 1.39
N ALA A 67 0.43 -9.51 0.27
CA ALA A 67 0.53 -10.96 0.26
C ALA A 67 1.79 -11.37 1.02
N GLY A 68 1.68 -12.38 1.84
CA GLY A 68 2.79 -12.87 2.65
C GLY A 68 2.99 -12.12 3.97
N CYS A 69 2.19 -11.09 4.24
CA CYS A 69 2.34 -10.28 5.44
C CYS A 69 1.50 -10.75 6.62
N LEU A 70 1.20 -12.05 6.69
CA LEU A 70 0.65 -12.66 7.87
C LEU A 70 1.79 -13.02 8.85
N ARG A 71 2.99 -13.21 8.35
CA ARG A 71 4.14 -13.57 9.17
C ARG A 71 4.77 -12.30 9.71
N GLU A 72 5.00 -12.27 11.00
CA GLU A 72 5.57 -11.10 11.66
C GLU A 72 6.93 -10.71 11.10
N GLU A 73 7.76 -11.68 10.75
CA GLU A 73 9.07 -11.41 10.17
C GLU A 73 8.97 -10.68 8.83
N ASN A 74 7.93 -11.01 8.05
CA ASN A 74 7.70 -10.34 6.77
C ASN A 74 7.16 -8.92 7.00
N VAL A 75 6.29 -8.75 7.97
CA VAL A 75 5.78 -7.42 8.34
C VAL A 75 6.94 -6.50 8.72
N LYS A 76 7.85 -6.99 9.56
CA LYS A 76 9.01 -6.20 9.98
C LYS A 76 9.93 -5.87 8.83
N ARG A 77 10.16 -6.83 7.95
CA ARG A 77 11.05 -6.67 6.81
C ARG A 77 10.51 -5.64 5.81
N VAL A 78 9.26 -5.78 5.44
CA VAL A 78 8.61 -4.85 4.51
C VAL A 78 8.55 -3.45 5.12
N SER A 79 8.17 -3.36 6.39
CA SER A 79 8.09 -2.08 7.08
C SER A 79 9.45 -1.37 7.12
N ARG A 80 10.53 -2.11 7.36
CA ARG A 80 11.88 -1.55 7.40
C ARG A 80 12.28 -0.99 6.03
N ILE A 81 11.99 -1.75 4.97
CA ILE A 81 12.35 -1.33 3.61
C ILE A 81 11.58 -0.05 3.23
N ILE A 82 10.28 -0.02 3.50
CA ILE A 82 9.47 1.16 3.19
C ILE A 82 9.96 2.37 3.99
N SER A 83 10.28 2.18 5.26
CA SER A 83 10.74 3.27 6.13
C SER A 83 12.05 3.86 5.68
N THR A 84 12.92 3.07 5.05
CA THR A 84 14.17 3.55 4.53
C THR A 84 13.95 4.50 3.34
N ILE A 85 12.92 4.24 2.55
CA ILE A 85 12.63 5.03 1.35
C ILE A 85 11.76 6.24 1.68
N PHE A 86 10.76 6.05 2.56
CA PHE A 86 9.84 7.11 2.96
C PHE A 86 10.03 7.43 4.44
N SER A 87 11.15 8.02 4.76
CA SER A 87 11.60 8.17 6.15
C SER A 87 10.73 9.08 7.03
N HIS A 88 9.92 9.95 6.42
CA HIS A 88 9.09 10.87 7.18
C HIS A 88 7.65 10.38 7.38
N ALA A 89 7.31 9.24 6.82
CA ALA A 89 5.95 8.72 6.89
C ALA A 89 5.81 7.69 8.00
N LYS A 90 4.62 7.58 8.54
CA LYS A 90 4.28 6.50 9.46
C LYS A 90 3.95 5.28 8.60
N ILE A 91 4.63 4.17 8.82
CA ILE A 91 4.47 2.96 8.02
C ILE A 91 3.70 1.91 8.81
N GLU A 92 2.66 1.35 8.19
CA GLU A 92 1.90 0.24 8.74
C GLU A 92 1.80 -0.84 7.68
N VAL A 93 2.08 -2.08 8.05
CA VAL A 93 2.07 -3.21 7.13
C VAL A 93 1.12 -4.27 7.66
N TYR A 94 0.21 -4.71 6.82
CA TYR A 94 -0.82 -5.67 7.19
C TYR A 94 -0.93 -6.76 6.13
N SER A 95 -1.57 -7.86 6.47
CA SER A 95 -1.93 -8.89 5.50
C SER A 95 -2.91 -8.32 4.47
N ASP A 96 -2.80 -8.75 3.22
CA ASP A 96 -3.71 -8.37 2.16
C ASP A 96 -5.16 -8.77 2.46
N LEU A 97 -5.37 -9.72 3.35
CA LEU A 97 -6.70 -10.15 3.75
C LEU A 97 -7.42 -9.09 4.60
N LEU A 98 -6.70 -8.14 5.14
CA LEU A 98 -7.30 -7.11 5.99
C LEU A 98 -7.79 -5.89 5.22
N ILE A 99 -7.46 -5.78 3.96
CA ILE A 99 -7.78 -4.59 3.19
C ILE A 99 -9.28 -4.25 3.16
N PRO A 100 -10.19 -5.20 3.00
CA PRO A 100 -11.61 -4.88 2.97
C PRO A 100 -12.15 -4.41 4.30
N CYS A 101 -11.59 -4.87 5.39
CA CYS A 101 -12.13 -4.61 6.72
C CYS A 101 -11.39 -3.55 7.49
N HIS A 102 -10.26 -3.09 7.01
CA HIS A 102 -9.36 -2.34 7.85
C HIS A 102 -9.18 -0.88 7.47
N ALA A 103 -8.83 -0.60 6.26
CA ALA A 103 -8.50 0.77 5.89
C ALA A 103 -9.53 1.41 4.99
N LEU A 104 -10.00 0.67 4.02
CA LEU A 104 -10.80 1.25 2.96
C LEU A 104 -12.26 1.39 3.30
N CYS A 105 -12.80 0.46 4.06
CA CYS A 105 -14.20 0.46 4.42
C CYS A 105 -14.61 1.65 5.25
N GLN A 106 -13.68 2.25 5.91
CA GLN A 106 -13.93 3.42 6.71
C GLN A 106 -13.82 4.69 5.90
N LYS A 107 -13.53 4.57 4.62
CA LYS A 107 -13.33 5.73 3.76
C LYS A 107 -14.55 5.95 2.89
N ARG A 108 -14.43 5.76 1.61
CA ARG A 108 -15.50 6.01 0.69
C ARG A 108 -15.58 4.89 -0.30
N SER A 109 -16.77 4.58 -0.75
CA SER A 109 -17.00 3.53 -1.72
C SER A 109 -16.20 3.75 -3.02
N GLY A 110 -15.97 4.99 -3.40
CA GLY A 110 -15.16 5.27 -4.58
C GLY A 110 -13.73 4.82 -4.46
N VAL A 111 -13.13 4.94 -3.28
CA VAL A 111 -11.77 4.46 -3.04
C VAL A 111 -11.75 2.93 -3.06
N VAL A 112 -12.75 2.32 -2.44
CA VAL A 112 -12.88 0.87 -2.39
C VAL A 112 -12.96 0.31 -3.81
N GLY A 113 -13.74 0.94 -4.68
CA GLY A 113 -13.89 0.49 -6.06
C GLY A 113 -12.61 0.49 -6.85
N ILE A 114 -11.68 1.38 -6.56
CA ILE A 114 -10.41 1.46 -7.27
C ILE A 114 -9.49 0.29 -6.92
N LEU A 115 -9.53 -0.20 -5.72
CA LEU A 115 -8.68 -1.30 -5.29
C LEU A 115 -9.19 -2.69 -5.71
N GLY A 116 -10.12 -2.73 -6.61
CA GLY A 116 -10.52 -3.98 -7.27
C GLY A 116 -11.22 -4.97 -6.37
N THR A 117 -10.84 -6.23 -6.45
CA THR A 117 -11.57 -7.32 -5.82
C THR A 117 -11.69 -7.24 -4.31
N GLY A 118 -10.67 -6.76 -3.64
CA GLY A 118 -10.72 -6.63 -2.19
C GLY A 118 -11.80 -5.69 -1.74
N ALA A 119 -12.12 -4.75 -2.59
CA ALA A 119 -13.09 -3.73 -2.28
C ALA A 119 -14.51 -4.22 -2.24
N ALA A 120 -14.80 -5.24 -2.96
CA ALA A 120 -16.17 -5.73 -3.07
C ALA A 120 -16.75 -6.22 -1.75
N VAL A 121 -15.87 -6.49 -0.80
CA VAL A 121 -16.29 -7.04 0.46
C VAL A 121 -16.62 -5.96 1.45
N CYS A 122 -16.25 -4.77 1.17
CA CYS A 122 -16.42 -3.66 2.07
C CYS A 122 -17.58 -2.81 1.75
N HIS A 123 -18.74 -3.40 1.89
CA HIS A 123 -19.83 -2.72 1.54
C HIS A 123 -20.57 -2.40 2.68
N TYR A 124 -20.19 -1.70 3.60
CA TYR A 124 -21.02 -1.29 4.65
C TYR A 124 -20.83 0.16 4.73
N ASP A 125 -21.69 0.83 5.06
CA ASP A 125 -21.65 2.23 5.06
C ASP A 125 -21.16 2.93 6.20
#